data_ac61fc645fe7954577b99641ad762523
#
_entry.id   ac61fc645fe7954577b99641ad762523
#
_cell.length_a   1.000
_cell.length_b   1.000
_cell.length_c   1.000
_cell.angle_alpha   90.00
_cell.angle_beta   90.00
_cell.angle_gamma   90.00
#
_symmetry.space_group_name_H-M   'P 1'
#
loop_
_entity.id
_entity.type
_entity.pdbx_description
1 polymer ?
#
loop_
_entity_poly.entity_id
_entity_poly.type
_entity_poly.pdbx_seq_one_letter_code
_entity_poly.pdbx_strand_id
1 'polypeptide(L)'
;MGTLLRHVLEVTEADVSAFFEDIGLGDYRPRFTPFVRAIVARGPLAIRDLAAEVGVTHSAASQTIAQMARQDLVSLERGTDARQRIVSLTDKARKLMPTLEAEWAATSAAADQLEAELPYPLREVLVAAIEALERKPLRQRIAETDAAVSLRLRSGEG
;
A
#
# COMPACT_ATOMS: atom_id res chain seq x y z
N MET A 1 6.32 -16.14 -10.54
CA MET A 1 5.24 -15.20 -10.17
C MET A 1 5.72 -14.14 -9.18
N GLY A 2 6.15 -14.49 -7.96
CA GLY A 2 6.55 -13.50 -6.94
C GLY A 2 7.67 -12.55 -7.36
N THR A 3 8.68 -13.04 -8.06
CA THR A 3 9.80 -12.22 -8.60
C THR A 3 9.30 -11.16 -9.60
N LEU A 4 8.38 -11.52 -10.50
CA LEU A 4 7.84 -10.58 -11.48
C LEU A 4 6.97 -9.50 -10.82
N LEU A 5 6.12 -9.88 -9.85
CA LEU A 5 5.33 -8.93 -9.08
C LEU A 5 6.21 -7.94 -8.32
N ARG A 6 7.27 -8.43 -7.68
CA ARG A 6 8.23 -7.57 -6.99
C ARG A 6 8.93 -6.62 -7.97
N HIS A 7 9.38 -7.11 -9.11
CA HIS A 7 10.05 -6.29 -10.11
C HIS A 7 9.15 -5.18 -10.67
N VAL A 8 7.88 -5.49 -10.97
CA VAL A 8 6.91 -4.47 -11.39
C VAL A 8 6.75 -3.40 -10.32
N LEU A 9 6.58 -3.79 -9.05
CA LEU A 9 6.48 -2.83 -7.94
C LEU A 9 7.74 -1.96 -7.82
N GLU A 10 8.94 -2.56 -7.86
CA GLU A 10 10.21 -1.85 -7.73
C GLU A 10 10.40 -0.81 -8.85
N VAL A 11 10.08 -1.17 -10.10
CA VAL A 11 10.19 -0.26 -11.25
C VAL A 11 9.18 0.89 -11.12
N THR A 12 7.91 0.58 -10.88
CA THR A 12 6.87 1.61 -10.78
C THR A 12 7.09 2.55 -9.58
N GLU A 13 7.52 2.03 -8.42
CA GLU A 13 7.83 2.85 -7.25
C GLU A 13 9.06 3.75 -7.49
N ALA A 14 10.07 3.27 -8.22
CA ALA A 14 11.25 4.06 -8.56
C ALA A 14 10.87 5.23 -9.48
N ASP A 15 10.08 4.98 -10.52
CA ASP A 15 9.65 6.00 -11.48
C ASP A 15 8.74 7.05 -10.82
N VAL A 16 7.79 6.62 -9.99
CA VAL A 16 6.94 7.57 -9.23
C VAL A 16 7.79 8.37 -8.24
N SER A 17 8.79 7.77 -7.60
CA SER A 17 9.68 8.50 -6.69
C SER A 17 10.52 9.55 -7.42
N ALA A 18 11.04 9.24 -8.61
CA ALA A 18 11.76 10.18 -9.46
C ALA A 18 10.84 11.35 -9.88
N PHE A 19 9.60 11.04 -10.26
CA PHE A 19 8.62 12.08 -10.60
C PHE A 19 8.31 13.00 -9.40
N PHE A 20 8.22 12.47 -8.17
CA PHE A 20 8.10 13.32 -6.98
C PHE A 20 9.29 14.26 -6.79
N GLU A 21 10.50 13.82 -7.09
CA GLU A 21 11.69 14.69 -7.05
C GLU A 21 11.57 15.83 -8.09
N ASP A 22 11.14 15.51 -9.32
CA ASP A 22 10.97 16.49 -10.40
C ASP A 22 9.95 17.59 -10.06
N ILE A 23 8.89 17.26 -9.32
CA ILE A 23 7.85 18.23 -8.89
C ILE A 23 8.12 18.86 -7.52
N GLY A 24 9.32 18.67 -6.95
CA GLY A 24 9.71 19.27 -5.67
C GLY A 24 9.14 18.57 -4.43
N LEU A 25 8.69 17.35 -4.56
CA LEU A 25 8.16 16.51 -3.48
C LEU A 25 9.12 15.35 -3.10
N GLY A 26 10.43 15.51 -3.28
CA GLY A 26 11.43 14.44 -3.07
C GLY A 26 11.43 13.80 -1.68
N ASP A 27 10.94 14.49 -0.66
CA ASP A 27 10.74 13.92 0.68
C ASP A 27 9.46 13.09 0.79
N TYR A 28 8.48 13.27 -0.10
CA TYR A 28 7.25 12.50 -0.10
C TYR A 28 7.50 11.11 -0.69
N ARG A 29 6.95 10.08 -0.08
CA ARG A 29 7.11 8.69 -0.52
C ARG A 29 5.80 8.15 -1.10
N PRO A 30 5.82 7.40 -2.22
CA PRO A 30 4.60 6.83 -2.83
C PRO A 30 3.71 6.08 -1.83
N ARG A 31 4.31 5.35 -0.88
CA ARG A 31 3.61 4.61 0.17
C ARG A 31 2.81 5.49 1.15
N PHE A 32 3.01 6.81 1.18
CA PHE A 32 2.23 7.74 2.01
C PHE A 32 0.87 8.04 1.38
N THR A 33 0.79 7.99 0.06
CA THR A 33 -0.41 8.32 -0.72
C THR A 33 -1.68 7.61 -0.23
N PRO A 34 -1.71 6.28 -0.02
CA PRO A 34 -2.92 5.61 0.47
C PRO A 34 -3.38 6.15 1.83
N PHE A 35 -2.46 6.47 2.74
CA PHE A 35 -2.77 7.03 4.06
C PHE A 35 -3.32 8.45 3.95
N VAL A 36 -2.69 9.31 3.14
CA VAL A 36 -3.17 10.68 2.91
C VAL A 36 -4.57 10.66 2.31
N ARG A 37 -4.81 9.83 1.28
CA ARG A 37 -6.12 9.67 0.65
C ARG A 37 -7.19 9.19 1.64
N ALA A 38 -6.86 8.22 2.49
CA ALA A 38 -7.78 7.73 3.51
C ALA A 38 -8.17 8.84 4.51
N ILE A 39 -7.19 9.64 4.98
CA ILE A 39 -7.45 10.75 5.90
C ILE A 39 -8.26 11.87 5.21
N VAL A 40 -7.97 12.17 3.95
CA VAL A 40 -8.73 13.16 3.18
C VAL A 40 -10.20 12.73 3.04
N ALA A 41 -10.43 11.46 2.71
CA ALA A 41 -11.77 10.93 2.46
C ALA A 41 -12.62 10.76 3.73
N ARG A 42 -11.99 10.37 4.84
CA ARG A 42 -12.69 9.96 6.08
C ARG A 42 -12.49 10.91 7.25
N GLY A 43 -11.59 11.89 7.14
CA GLY A 43 -11.13 12.70 8.27
C GLY A 43 -10.10 12.01 9.14
N PRO A 44 -9.82 12.54 10.35
CA PRO A 44 -8.89 11.94 11.30
C PRO A 44 -9.29 10.51 11.68
N LEU A 45 -8.35 9.58 11.65
CA LEU A 45 -8.56 8.15 11.92
C LEU A 45 -7.55 7.58 12.90
N ALA A 46 -7.96 6.58 13.68
CA ALA A 46 -7.02 5.81 14.49
C ALA A 46 -6.08 4.99 13.58
N ILE A 47 -4.83 4.74 14.05
CA ILE A 47 -3.83 3.95 13.30
C ILE A 47 -4.40 2.59 12.87
N ARG A 48 -5.18 1.94 13.74
CA ARG A 48 -5.81 0.65 13.45
C ARG A 48 -6.78 0.75 12.26
N ASP A 49 -7.58 1.82 12.25
CA ASP A 49 -8.61 1.99 11.22
C ASP A 49 -7.97 2.41 9.89
N LEU A 50 -6.89 3.20 9.93
CA LEU A 50 -6.04 3.49 8.76
C LEU A 50 -5.38 2.22 8.20
N ALA A 51 -4.88 1.33 9.06
CA ALA A 51 -4.29 0.06 8.62
C ALA A 51 -5.33 -0.80 7.87
N ALA A 52 -6.55 -0.88 8.40
CA ALA A 52 -7.66 -1.60 7.76
C ALA A 52 -8.07 -0.96 6.42
N GLU A 53 -8.21 0.38 6.39
CA GLU A 53 -8.59 1.14 5.19
C GLU A 53 -7.58 0.97 4.05
N VAL A 54 -6.28 0.98 4.38
CA VAL A 54 -5.17 0.85 3.42
C VAL A 54 -4.88 -0.62 3.07
N GLY A 55 -5.40 -1.59 3.84
CA GLY A 55 -5.18 -3.01 3.60
C GLY A 55 -3.78 -3.49 4.02
N VAL A 56 -3.19 -2.87 5.06
CA VAL A 56 -1.86 -3.24 5.56
C VAL A 56 -1.91 -3.70 7.02
N THR A 57 -0.83 -4.33 7.50
CA THR A 57 -0.75 -4.71 8.92
C THR A 57 -0.63 -3.46 9.81
N HIS A 58 -1.11 -3.54 11.05
CA HIS A 58 -0.97 -2.46 12.04
C HIS A 58 0.49 -2.02 12.23
N SER A 59 1.44 -2.96 12.20
CA SER A 59 2.87 -2.65 12.32
C SER A 59 3.37 -1.83 11.13
N ALA A 60 3.01 -2.20 9.89
CA ALA A 60 3.38 -1.47 8.68
C ALA A 60 2.76 -0.06 8.68
N ALA A 61 1.48 0.07 9.05
CA ALA A 61 0.81 1.36 9.20
C ALA A 61 1.52 2.24 10.23
N SER A 62 1.82 1.70 11.42
CA SER A 62 2.51 2.44 12.48
C SER A 62 3.88 2.96 12.04
N GLN A 63 4.65 2.14 11.31
CA GLN A 63 5.96 2.54 10.77
C GLN A 63 5.83 3.65 9.73
N THR A 64 4.87 3.53 8.81
CA THR A 64 4.61 4.54 7.78
C THR A 64 4.16 5.86 8.41
N ILE A 65 3.20 5.82 9.33
CA ILE A 65 2.70 7.00 10.05
C ILE A 65 3.81 7.67 10.84
N ALA A 66 4.70 6.90 11.50
CA ALA A 66 5.85 7.47 12.20
C ALA A 66 6.82 8.20 11.25
N GLN A 67 6.96 7.73 10.00
CA GLN A 67 7.76 8.43 8.99
C GLN A 67 7.06 9.70 8.50
N MET A 68 5.75 9.63 8.23
CA MET A 68 4.95 10.81 7.87
C MET A 68 5.00 11.89 8.96
N ALA A 69 4.96 11.48 10.24
CA ALA A 69 5.07 12.40 11.36
C ALA A 69 6.45 13.07 11.45
N ARG A 70 7.54 12.33 11.17
CA ARG A 70 8.91 12.91 11.10
C ARG A 70 9.05 13.95 9.99
N GLN A 71 8.26 13.85 8.94
CA GLN A 71 8.23 14.81 7.82
C GLN A 71 7.18 15.91 8.02
N ASP A 72 6.55 15.94 9.18
CA ASP A 72 5.49 16.90 9.50
C ASP A 72 4.31 16.86 8.51
N LEU A 73 3.97 15.66 8.02
CA LEU A 73 2.79 15.45 7.17
C LEU A 73 1.55 15.09 7.98
N VAL A 74 1.74 14.44 9.12
CA VAL A 74 0.65 14.07 10.03
C VAL A 74 1.00 14.41 11.48
N SER A 75 -0.04 14.76 12.25
CA SER A 75 0.01 14.86 13.71
C SER A 75 -0.66 13.65 14.34
N LEU A 76 -0.20 13.30 15.56
CA LEU A 76 -0.76 12.20 16.35
C LEU A 76 -1.30 12.77 17.65
N GLU A 77 -2.59 12.66 17.86
CA GLU A 77 -3.26 13.06 19.09
C GLU A 77 -3.75 11.82 19.86
N ARG A 78 -3.97 11.97 21.16
CA ARG A 78 -4.61 10.91 21.94
C ARG A 78 -6.11 10.90 21.61
N GLY A 79 -6.63 9.74 21.30
CA GLY A 79 -8.06 9.54 21.14
C GLY A 79 -8.82 9.59 22.47
N THR A 80 -10.13 9.41 22.41
CA THR A 80 -10.99 9.26 23.60
C THR A 80 -10.59 8.05 24.46
N ASP A 81 -10.08 6.98 23.85
CA ASP A 81 -9.36 5.91 24.53
C ASP A 81 -7.86 6.27 24.53
N ALA A 82 -7.24 6.33 25.71
CA ALA A 82 -5.82 6.68 25.90
C ALA A 82 -4.86 5.75 25.13
N ARG A 83 -5.32 4.57 24.69
CA ARG A 83 -4.58 3.61 23.88
C ARG A 83 -4.64 3.92 22.38
N GLN A 84 -5.58 4.75 21.96
CA GLN A 84 -5.74 5.14 20.56
C GLN A 84 -4.90 6.37 20.22
N ARG A 85 -4.27 6.32 19.07
CA ARG A 85 -3.60 7.47 18.46
C ARG A 85 -4.37 7.85 17.20
N ILE A 86 -4.93 9.05 17.21
CA ILE A 86 -5.65 9.62 16.07
C ILE A 86 -4.65 10.35 15.19
N VAL A 87 -4.70 10.07 13.91
CA VAL A 87 -3.81 10.63 12.89
C VAL A 87 -4.58 11.67 12.09
N SER A 88 -4.04 12.87 11.99
CA SER A 88 -4.61 14.00 11.24
C SER A 88 -3.55 14.57 10.30
N LEU A 89 -3.98 15.15 9.17
CA LEU A 89 -3.05 15.91 8.32
C LEU A 89 -2.66 17.21 9.00
N THR A 90 -1.38 17.57 8.91
CA THR A 90 -0.88 18.88 9.34
C THR A 90 -1.25 19.98 8.33
N ASP A 91 -1.05 21.24 8.70
CA ASP A 91 -1.21 22.38 7.77
C ASP A 91 -0.20 22.31 6.63
N LYS A 92 1.01 21.78 6.87
CA LYS A 92 1.99 21.51 5.81
C LYS A 92 1.42 20.52 4.79
N ALA A 93 0.88 19.40 5.23
CA ALA A 93 0.28 18.41 4.34
C ALA A 93 -0.93 18.98 3.58
N ARG A 94 -1.79 19.76 4.25
CA ARG A 94 -2.93 20.43 3.59
C ARG A 94 -2.51 21.39 2.48
N LYS A 95 -1.41 22.13 2.68
CA LYS A 95 -0.85 23.02 1.64
C LYS A 95 -0.30 22.25 0.43
N LEU A 96 0.14 21.00 0.62
CA LEU A 96 0.62 20.13 -0.45
C LEU A 96 -0.53 19.48 -1.25
N MET A 97 -1.75 19.48 -0.74
CA MET A 97 -2.88 18.75 -1.34
C MET A 97 -3.11 19.07 -2.82
N PRO A 98 -3.10 20.34 -3.28
CA PRO A 98 -3.30 20.62 -4.71
C PRO A 98 -2.24 19.95 -5.60
N THR A 99 -0.98 19.91 -5.16
CA THR A 99 0.11 19.25 -5.88
C THR A 99 -0.05 17.73 -5.86
N LEU A 100 -0.42 17.17 -4.70
CA LEU A 100 -0.66 15.73 -4.56
C LEU A 100 -1.86 15.26 -5.39
N GLU A 101 -2.94 16.02 -5.44
CA GLU A 101 -4.13 15.70 -6.25
C GLU A 101 -3.81 15.72 -7.74
N ALA A 102 -3.02 16.70 -8.20
CA ALA A 102 -2.55 16.77 -9.59
C ALA A 102 -1.62 15.59 -9.93
N GLU A 103 -0.73 15.22 -9.01
CA GLU A 103 0.14 14.05 -9.15
C GLU A 103 -0.69 12.76 -9.22
N TRP A 104 -1.66 12.57 -8.33
CA TRP A 104 -2.52 11.38 -8.36
C TRP A 104 -3.29 11.25 -9.66
N ALA A 105 -3.75 12.35 -10.23
CA ALA A 105 -4.41 12.36 -11.53
C ALA A 105 -3.43 11.96 -12.64
N ALA A 106 -2.20 12.51 -12.64
CA ALA A 106 -1.17 12.18 -13.61
C ALA A 106 -0.74 10.70 -13.52
N THR A 107 -0.48 10.20 -12.31
CA THR A 107 -0.11 8.79 -12.08
C THR A 107 -1.25 7.84 -12.47
N SER A 108 -2.50 8.20 -12.19
CA SER A 108 -3.66 7.41 -12.64
C SER A 108 -3.76 7.35 -14.15
N ALA A 109 -3.59 8.48 -14.84
CA ALA A 109 -3.62 8.53 -16.30
C ALA A 109 -2.46 7.73 -16.93
N ALA A 110 -1.27 7.76 -16.32
CA ALA A 110 -0.13 6.95 -16.76
C ALA A 110 -0.39 5.45 -16.57
N ALA A 111 -1.03 5.06 -15.46
CA ALA A 111 -1.43 3.67 -15.24
C ALA A 111 -2.48 3.20 -16.25
N ASP A 112 -3.45 4.04 -16.60
CA ASP A 112 -4.46 3.74 -17.62
C ASP A 112 -3.81 3.58 -19.01
N GLN A 113 -2.79 4.40 -19.35
CA GLN A 113 -1.99 4.24 -20.58
C GLN A 113 -1.23 2.91 -20.59
N LEU A 114 -0.56 2.56 -19.50
CA LEU A 114 0.11 1.27 -19.36
C LEU A 114 -0.87 0.10 -19.53
N GLU A 115 -2.04 0.17 -18.90
CA GLU A 115 -3.08 -0.88 -19.05
C GLU A 115 -3.54 -1.03 -20.50
N ALA A 116 -3.63 0.07 -21.26
CA ALA A 116 -4.02 0.02 -22.68
C ALA A 116 -2.98 -0.70 -23.58
N GLU A 117 -1.73 -0.80 -23.17
CA GLU A 117 -0.67 -1.53 -23.86
C GLU A 117 -0.66 -3.03 -23.54
N LEU A 118 -1.37 -3.46 -22.49
CA LEU A 118 -1.37 -4.84 -22.04
C LEU A 118 -2.49 -5.66 -22.71
N PRO A 119 -2.26 -6.96 -22.97
CA PRO A 119 -3.28 -7.83 -23.56
C PRO A 119 -4.44 -8.12 -22.63
N TYR A 120 -4.29 -7.86 -21.33
CA TYR A 120 -5.31 -8.05 -20.28
C TYR A 120 -5.28 -6.90 -19.29
N PRO A 121 -6.43 -6.45 -18.74
CA PRO A 121 -6.51 -5.40 -17.74
C PRO A 121 -5.79 -5.83 -16.44
N LEU A 122 -4.63 -5.25 -16.16
CA LEU A 122 -3.78 -5.65 -15.03
C LEU A 122 -4.51 -5.48 -13.70
N ARG A 123 -5.26 -4.38 -13.54
CA ARG A 123 -6.04 -4.11 -12.34
C ARG A 123 -7.07 -5.20 -12.05
N GLU A 124 -7.82 -5.62 -13.06
CA GLU A 124 -8.81 -6.69 -12.91
C GLU A 124 -8.17 -8.02 -12.55
N VAL A 125 -7.03 -8.34 -13.17
CA VAL A 125 -6.27 -9.56 -12.88
C VAL A 125 -5.77 -9.55 -11.44
N LEU A 126 -5.25 -8.41 -10.95
CA LEU A 126 -4.77 -8.27 -9.57
C LEU A 126 -5.91 -8.38 -8.56
N VAL A 127 -7.04 -7.73 -8.79
CA VAL A 127 -8.23 -7.84 -7.94
C VAL A 127 -8.70 -9.29 -7.87
N ALA A 128 -8.85 -9.95 -9.00
CA ALA A 128 -9.26 -11.35 -9.06
C ALA A 128 -8.26 -12.27 -8.33
N ALA A 129 -6.95 -11.98 -8.41
CA ALA A 129 -5.93 -12.73 -7.69
C ALA A 129 -6.03 -12.55 -6.17
N ILE A 130 -6.28 -11.33 -5.70
CA ILE A 130 -6.49 -11.03 -4.27
C ILE A 130 -7.71 -11.80 -3.75
N GLU A 131 -8.86 -11.68 -4.41
CA GLU A 131 -10.08 -12.40 -4.05
C GLU A 131 -9.89 -13.93 -4.04
N ALA A 132 -9.14 -14.45 -5.01
CA ALA A 132 -8.84 -15.88 -5.07
C ALA A 132 -7.96 -16.34 -3.90
N LEU A 133 -7.03 -15.49 -3.44
CA LEU A 133 -6.17 -15.76 -2.29
C LEU A 133 -6.92 -15.61 -0.96
N GLU A 134 -7.88 -14.70 -0.86
CA GLU A 134 -8.78 -14.58 0.29
C GLU A 134 -9.68 -15.81 0.43
N ARG A 135 -10.27 -16.28 -0.69
CA ARG A 135 -11.09 -17.51 -0.68
C ARG A 135 -10.29 -18.76 -0.36
N LYS A 136 -9.06 -18.86 -0.87
CA LYS A 136 -8.17 -20.00 -0.63
C LYS A 136 -6.72 -19.53 -0.54
N PRO A 137 -6.17 -19.37 0.67
CA PRO A 137 -4.79 -18.91 0.88
C PRO A 137 -3.76 -19.77 0.15
N LEU A 138 -2.66 -19.13 -0.28
CA LEU A 138 -1.58 -19.82 -1.00
C LEU A 138 -1.00 -20.99 -0.20
N ARG A 139 -0.90 -20.85 1.13
CA ARG A 139 -0.47 -21.94 2.02
C ARG A 139 -1.34 -23.20 1.86
N GLN A 140 -2.66 -23.04 1.77
CA GLN A 140 -3.58 -24.15 1.58
C GLN A 140 -3.40 -24.79 0.19
N ARG A 141 -3.25 -23.96 -0.85
CA ARG A 141 -2.98 -24.45 -2.22
C ARG A 141 -1.69 -25.26 -2.28
N ILE A 142 -0.61 -24.77 -1.63
CA ILE A 142 0.67 -25.49 -1.53
C ILE A 142 0.47 -26.84 -0.83
N ALA A 143 -0.26 -26.86 0.29
CA ALA A 143 -0.46 -28.07 1.08
C ALA A 143 -1.19 -29.19 0.34
N GLU A 144 -1.96 -28.86 -0.68
CA GLU A 144 -2.73 -29.80 -1.52
C GLU A 144 -1.95 -30.30 -2.76
N THR A 145 -0.73 -29.79 -2.99
CA THR A 145 0.09 -30.29 -4.10
C THR A 145 0.74 -31.61 -3.74
N ASP A 146 0.90 -32.50 -4.72
CA ASP A 146 1.59 -33.80 -4.55
C ASP A 146 3.03 -33.63 -4.01
N ALA A 147 3.71 -32.55 -4.42
CA ALA A 147 5.04 -32.21 -3.92
C ALA A 147 5.05 -31.91 -2.41
N ALA A 148 4.05 -31.22 -1.89
CA ALA A 148 3.94 -30.93 -0.46
C ALA A 148 3.58 -32.18 0.36
N VAL A 149 2.75 -33.06 -0.19
CA VAL A 149 2.43 -34.36 0.42
C VAL A 149 3.71 -35.21 0.52
N SER A 150 4.48 -35.30 -0.55
CA SER A 150 5.75 -36.03 -0.59
C SER A 150 6.80 -35.47 0.39
N LEU A 151 6.86 -34.14 0.56
CA LEU A 151 7.75 -33.49 1.54
C LEU A 151 7.37 -33.87 2.99
N ARG A 152 6.08 -33.88 3.32
CA ARG A 152 5.59 -34.25 4.66
C ARG A 152 5.92 -35.69 5.01
N LEU A 153 5.76 -36.61 4.06
CA LEU A 153 6.10 -38.02 4.25
C LEU A 153 7.58 -38.22 4.57
N ARG A 154 8.47 -37.49 3.87
CA ARG A 154 9.93 -37.53 4.13
C ARG A 154 10.32 -36.89 5.47
N SER A 155 9.57 -35.89 5.97
CA SER A 155 9.86 -35.20 7.23
C SER A 155 9.28 -35.93 8.46
N GLY A 156 8.39 -36.88 8.27
CA GLY A 156 7.79 -37.71 9.33
C GLY A 156 8.49 -39.03 9.60
N GLU A 157 9.51 -39.38 8.82
CA GLU A 157 10.30 -40.62 8.96
C GLU A 157 11.64 -40.41 9.70
N GLY A 158 11.81 -39.29 10.44
CA GLY A 158 13.00 -38.95 11.22
C GLY A 158 12.76 -38.96 12.73
#